data_16e88f76af3760e9f5ae2c77f3de0de7
#
_entry.id   16e88f76af3760e9f5ae2c77f3de0de7
#
_cell.length_a   1.000
_cell.length_b   1.000
_cell.length_c   1.000
_cell.angle_alpha   90.00
_cell.angle_beta   90.00
_cell.angle_gamma   90.00
#
_symmetry.space_group_name_H-M   'P 1'
#
loop_
_entity.id
_entity.type
_entity.pdbx_description
1 polymer ?
#
loop_
_entity_poly.entity_id
_entity_poly.type
_entity_poly.pdbx_seq_one_letter_code
_entity_poly.pdbx_strand_id
1 'polypeptide(L)'
;ILVFSVIFVGCETNQNRQNANWDFDSSTGDYIQWESDNDFANEMTNAGMEYLYNFEYDKSMVFFEKALEYDPSLFGPHVVLAGFAVNGSDKQKMHIEKAKENVEDNNETSKLFVKLLDNPIEPFWPLGNKGSHELWKKMREIEPKGKLIHYYFAFTKPTNEEVIDELNILLKEIVEKEGENESLAVSGDHSFMEAPIYNSLGYLHYWIGEKEKSKEYFEKYIDVYPYGYNSYDSMGEWYFNEKDYESALTYYKKAREINPRAMSANNKIRTINQMNK
;
A
#
# COMPACT_ATOMS: atom_id res chain seq x y z
N ILE A 1 44.06 -18.36 15.77
CA ILE A 1 43.21 -18.26 14.59
C ILE A 1 41.78 -18.37 15.11
N LEU A 2 41.14 -17.21 15.30
CA LEU A 2 39.73 -17.12 15.66
C LEU A 2 38.91 -17.13 14.34
N VAL A 3 38.15 -18.18 14.13
CA VAL A 3 37.20 -18.29 13.04
C VAL A 3 35.94 -17.56 13.48
N PHE A 4 35.67 -16.38 12.94
CA PHE A 4 34.36 -15.72 13.05
C PHE A 4 33.38 -16.44 12.15
N SER A 5 32.50 -17.25 12.74
CA SER A 5 31.30 -17.75 12.07
C SER A 5 30.35 -16.58 11.93
N VAL A 6 30.28 -16.02 10.72
CA VAL A 6 29.21 -15.12 10.33
C VAL A 6 27.95 -15.98 10.23
N ILE A 7 27.07 -15.87 11.23
CA ILE A 7 25.72 -16.41 11.14
C ILE A 7 24.99 -15.51 10.13
N PHE A 8 24.90 -15.97 8.89
CA PHE A 8 23.88 -15.51 7.98
C PHE A 8 22.54 -15.89 8.62
N VAL A 9 21.88 -14.96 9.26
CA VAL A 9 20.43 -15.03 9.44
C VAL A 9 19.89 -14.99 8.03
N GLY A 10 19.61 -16.16 7.48
CA GLY A 10 18.92 -16.29 6.21
C GLY A 10 17.61 -15.52 6.34
N CYS A 11 17.43 -14.49 5.53
CA CYS A 11 16.10 -14.15 5.08
C CYS A 11 15.54 -15.47 4.52
N GLU A 12 14.61 -16.08 5.23
CA GLU A 12 13.71 -17.03 4.59
C GLU A 12 13.01 -16.23 3.51
N THR A 13 13.53 -16.32 2.30
CA THR A 13 12.81 -15.92 1.10
C THR A 13 11.63 -16.88 1.04
N ASN A 14 10.50 -16.39 1.50
CA ASN A 14 9.24 -17.08 1.40
C ASN A 14 9.01 -17.30 -0.10
N GLN A 15 9.28 -18.52 -0.60
CA GLN A 15 9.03 -18.90 -1.99
C GLN A 15 7.55 -18.70 -2.38
N ASN A 16 6.66 -18.55 -1.39
CA ASN A 16 5.24 -18.20 -1.60
C ASN A 16 5.02 -16.71 -1.94
N ARG A 17 6.00 -15.82 -1.73
CA ARG A 17 5.90 -14.41 -2.14
C ARG A 17 5.99 -14.22 -3.66
N GLN A 18 6.53 -15.17 -4.41
CA GLN A 18 6.62 -15.10 -5.86
C GLN A 18 5.26 -15.18 -6.57
N ASN A 19 4.19 -15.49 -5.85
CA ASN A 19 2.83 -15.56 -6.37
C ASN A 19 1.87 -14.52 -5.74
N ALA A 20 2.39 -13.53 -5.03
CA ALA A 20 1.59 -12.37 -4.63
C ALA A 20 1.20 -11.59 -5.88
N ASN A 21 0.09 -11.95 -6.46
CA ASN A 21 -0.40 -11.42 -7.71
C ASN A 21 -1.06 -10.06 -7.46
N TRP A 22 -0.23 -9.03 -7.48
CA TRP A 22 -0.59 -7.62 -7.32
C TRP A 22 -1.42 -7.07 -8.46
N ASP A 23 -2.44 -7.77 -8.87
CA ASP A 23 -3.16 -7.41 -10.07
C ASP A 23 -2.40 -7.61 -11.38
N PHE A 24 -1.29 -8.27 -11.30
CA PHE A 24 -0.54 -8.72 -12.46
C PHE A 24 -1.16 -10.00 -13.04
N ASP A 25 -2.45 -10.25 -12.79
CA ASP A 25 -3.14 -11.31 -13.48
C ASP A 25 -3.23 -10.93 -14.96
N SER A 26 -2.20 -11.31 -15.65
CA SER A 26 -2.01 -11.15 -17.09
C SER A 26 -3.00 -11.95 -17.94
N SER A 27 -4.13 -12.38 -17.35
CA SER A 27 -5.12 -13.16 -18.09
C SER A 27 -5.65 -12.43 -19.32
N THR A 28 -5.61 -11.09 -19.31
CA THR A 28 -5.96 -10.24 -20.45
C THR A 28 -4.76 -9.61 -21.16
N GLY A 29 -3.61 -9.51 -20.47
CA GLY A 29 -2.43 -8.77 -20.96
C GLY A 29 -2.56 -7.25 -20.90
N ASP A 30 -3.65 -6.72 -20.37
CA ASP A 30 -3.98 -5.28 -20.38
C ASP A 30 -3.75 -4.58 -19.03
N TYR A 31 -3.15 -5.26 -18.06
CA TYR A 31 -2.82 -4.73 -16.73
C TYR A 31 -1.69 -3.68 -16.76
N ILE A 32 -1.47 -3.03 -15.63
CA ILE A 32 -0.30 -2.15 -15.46
C ILE A 32 0.98 -2.99 -15.45
N GLN A 33 1.87 -2.79 -16.41
CA GLN A 33 3.09 -3.59 -16.60
C GLN A 33 4.21 -3.11 -15.67
N TRP A 34 4.18 -3.54 -14.40
CA TRP A 34 5.18 -3.18 -13.39
C TRP A 34 6.50 -3.92 -13.52
N GLU A 35 6.49 -5.04 -14.22
CA GLU A 35 7.59 -5.98 -14.30
C GLU A 35 8.54 -5.69 -15.45
N SER A 36 9.79 -6.13 -15.29
CA SER A 36 10.83 -6.13 -16.32
C SER A 36 11.44 -7.53 -16.43
N ASP A 37 12.44 -7.68 -17.30
CA ASP A 37 13.20 -8.92 -17.43
C ASP A 37 14.17 -9.17 -16.24
N ASN A 38 14.24 -8.27 -15.27
CA ASN A 38 15.13 -8.36 -14.12
C ASN A 38 14.39 -8.85 -12.87
N ASP A 39 14.59 -10.10 -12.49
CA ASP A 39 13.93 -10.73 -11.34
C ASP A 39 14.17 -9.97 -10.02
N PHE A 40 15.38 -9.42 -9.81
CA PHE A 40 15.66 -8.66 -8.58
C PHE A 40 14.92 -7.32 -8.55
N ALA A 41 14.80 -6.65 -9.70
CA ALA A 41 14.01 -5.44 -9.80
C ALA A 41 12.53 -5.73 -9.51
N ASN A 42 12.01 -6.83 -10.03
CA ASN A 42 10.64 -7.28 -9.79
C ASN A 42 10.41 -7.61 -8.30
N GLU A 43 11.32 -8.34 -7.66
CA GLU A 43 11.26 -8.64 -6.23
C GLU A 43 11.22 -7.34 -5.39
N MET A 44 12.08 -6.39 -5.70
CA MET A 44 12.10 -5.10 -5.00
C MET A 44 10.83 -4.28 -5.26
N THR A 45 10.33 -4.26 -6.49
CA THR A 45 9.06 -3.60 -6.82
C THR A 45 7.91 -4.20 -6.04
N ASN A 46 7.81 -5.53 -5.98
CA ASN A 46 6.78 -6.24 -5.24
C ASN A 46 6.84 -5.92 -3.74
N ALA A 47 8.03 -5.94 -3.14
CA ALA A 47 8.20 -5.56 -1.74
C ALA A 47 7.84 -4.08 -1.50
N GLY A 48 8.21 -3.19 -2.43
CA GLY A 48 7.84 -1.78 -2.40
C GLY A 48 6.33 -1.58 -2.41
N MET A 49 5.63 -2.33 -3.25
CA MET A 49 4.16 -2.31 -3.33
C MET A 49 3.53 -2.82 -2.03
N GLU A 50 4.04 -3.91 -1.46
CA GLU A 50 3.58 -4.43 -0.18
C GLU A 50 3.57 -3.38 0.91
N TYR A 51 4.68 -2.72 1.10
CA TYR A 51 4.79 -1.66 2.10
C TYR A 51 3.95 -0.43 1.75
N LEU A 52 3.83 -0.09 0.45
CA LEU A 52 3.01 1.02 -0.01
C LEU A 52 1.53 0.84 0.39
N TYR A 53 0.98 -0.33 0.08
CA TYR A 53 -0.43 -0.63 0.37
C TYR A 53 -0.72 -0.74 1.86
N ASN A 54 0.26 -1.16 2.64
CA ASN A 54 0.16 -1.20 4.08
C ASN A 54 0.58 0.10 4.77
N PHE A 55 0.68 1.21 4.01
CA PHE A 55 0.96 2.57 4.49
C PHE A 55 2.30 2.70 5.22
N GLU A 56 3.23 1.78 4.99
CA GLU A 56 4.60 1.80 5.50
C GLU A 56 5.56 2.50 4.53
N TYR A 57 5.26 3.75 4.23
CA TYR A 57 5.88 4.53 3.15
C TYR A 57 7.39 4.67 3.24
N ASP A 58 7.93 4.75 4.45
CA ASP A 58 9.37 4.84 4.70
C ASP A 58 10.13 3.60 4.19
N LYS A 59 9.53 2.41 4.34
CA LYS A 59 10.06 1.17 3.79
C LYS A 59 9.81 1.08 2.27
N SER A 60 8.60 1.39 1.85
CA SER A 60 8.19 1.33 0.45
C SER A 60 9.15 2.10 -0.47
N MET A 61 9.47 3.35 -0.12
CA MET A 61 10.39 4.18 -0.92
C MET A 61 11.77 3.55 -1.08
N VAL A 62 12.32 2.93 -0.02
CA VAL A 62 13.62 2.26 -0.10
C VAL A 62 13.61 1.11 -1.10
N PHE A 63 12.55 0.34 -1.14
CA PHE A 63 12.41 -0.78 -2.07
C PHE A 63 12.23 -0.31 -3.51
N PHE A 64 11.46 0.75 -3.76
CA PHE A 64 11.35 1.32 -5.11
C PHE A 64 12.65 1.96 -5.60
N GLU A 65 13.37 2.67 -4.73
CA GLU A 65 14.71 3.18 -5.07
C GLU A 65 15.65 2.00 -5.40
N LYS A 66 15.55 0.89 -4.66
CA LYS A 66 16.34 -0.30 -4.91
C LYS A 66 15.95 -1.01 -6.21
N ALA A 67 14.67 -1.07 -6.55
CA ALA A 67 14.22 -1.60 -7.84
C ALA A 67 14.87 -0.85 -9.01
N LEU A 68 14.93 0.48 -8.94
CA LEU A 68 15.55 1.33 -9.96
C LEU A 68 17.09 1.22 -10.02
N GLU A 69 17.76 0.74 -8.96
CA GLU A 69 19.18 0.41 -9.04
C GLU A 69 19.40 -0.86 -9.88
N TYR A 70 18.47 -1.81 -9.86
CA TYR A 70 18.55 -3.04 -10.66
C TYR A 70 18.03 -2.85 -12.08
N ASP A 71 16.96 -2.06 -12.25
CA ASP A 71 16.41 -1.72 -13.55
C ASP A 71 15.87 -0.29 -13.60
N PRO A 72 16.67 0.65 -14.10
CA PRO A 72 16.26 2.06 -14.23
C PRO A 72 15.15 2.30 -15.26
N SER A 73 14.79 1.30 -16.08
CA SER A 73 13.76 1.44 -17.11
C SER A 73 12.33 1.21 -16.59
N LEU A 74 12.17 0.76 -15.35
CA LEU A 74 10.86 0.59 -14.72
C LEU A 74 10.15 1.93 -14.57
N PHE A 75 8.97 2.10 -15.17
CA PHE A 75 8.16 3.31 -15.00
C PHE A 75 7.41 3.34 -13.65
N GLY A 76 6.93 2.20 -13.17
CA GLY A 76 6.09 2.10 -11.97
C GLY A 76 6.75 2.65 -10.70
N PRO A 77 7.96 2.21 -10.32
CA PRO A 77 8.71 2.81 -9.21
C PRO A 77 8.90 4.32 -9.35
N HIS A 78 9.12 4.83 -10.57
CA HIS A 78 9.21 6.27 -10.81
C HIS A 78 7.88 6.99 -10.54
N VAL A 79 6.73 6.42 -10.91
CA VAL A 79 5.40 7.00 -10.60
C VAL A 79 5.23 7.14 -9.08
N VAL A 80 5.54 6.08 -8.34
CA VAL A 80 5.40 6.09 -6.87
C VAL A 80 6.34 7.12 -6.24
N LEU A 81 7.62 7.12 -6.61
CA LEU A 81 8.61 8.04 -6.06
C LEU A 81 8.33 9.50 -6.41
N ALA A 82 7.72 9.78 -7.58
CA ALA A 82 7.24 11.12 -7.92
C ALA A 82 6.14 11.58 -6.96
N GLY A 83 5.24 10.67 -6.54
CA GLY A 83 4.18 10.96 -5.58
C GLY A 83 4.69 11.32 -4.18
N PHE A 84 5.82 10.75 -3.76
CA PHE A 84 6.43 11.02 -2.45
C PHE A 84 7.48 12.13 -2.43
N ALA A 85 7.95 12.55 -3.58
CA ALA A 85 8.92 13.64 -3.65
C ALA A 85 8.27 14.98 -3.29
N VAL A 86 9.10 15.91 -2.78
CA VAL A 86 8.63 17.28 -2.47
C VAL A 86 8.07 17.92 -3.73
N ASN A 87 6.87 18.45 -3.65
CA ASN A 87 6.16 19.00 -4.79
C ASN A 87 6.96 20.12 -5.47
N GLY A 88 7.13 20.00 -6.79
CA GLY A 88 7.90 20.93 -7.61
C GLY A 88 9.43 20.78 -7.51
N SER A 89 9.93 19.85 -6.68
CA SER A 89 11.37 19.58 -6.57
C SER A 89 11.96 18.99 -7.84
N ASP A 90 13.29 19.13 -8.01
CA ASP A 90 13.99 18.52 -9.14
C ASP A 90 13.95 16.99 -9.10
N LYS A 91 13.91 16.39 -7.89
CA LYS A 91 13.71 14.95 -7.71
C LYS A 91 12.34 14.52 -8.25
N GLN A 92 11.28 15.26 -7.95
CA GLN A 92 9.93 14.96 -8.46
C GLN A 92 9.88 15.06 -9.99
N LYS A 93 10.40 16.17 -10.54
CA LYS A 93 10.45 16.38 -11.99
C LYS A 93 11.19 15.26 -12.71
N MET A 94 12.34 14.88 -12.17
CA MET A 94 13.15 13.77 -12.72
C MET A 94 12.36 12.45 -12.72
N HIS A 95 11.65 12.11 -11.65
CA HIS A 95 10.85 10.89 -11.62
C HIS A 95 9.66 10.95 -12.57
N ILE A 96 8.98 12.10 -12.70
CA ILE A 96 7.90 12.29 -13.68
C ILE A 96 8.42 12.10 -15.11
N GLU A 97 9.54 12.71 -15.45
CA GLU A 97 10.17 12.61 -16.76
C GLU A 97 10.52 11.15 -17.09
N LYS A 98 11.19 10.47 -16.14
CA LYS A 98 11.57 9.06 -16.31
C LYS A 98 10.37 8.12 -16.42
N ALA A 99 9.31 8.33 -15.64
CA ALA A 99 8.09 7.54 -15.79
C ALA A 99 7.49 7.68 -17.19
N LYS A 100 7.46 8.92 -17.74
CA LYS A 100 6.92 9.21 -19.08
C LYS A 100 7.79 8.63 -20.20
N GLU A 101 9.11 8.72 -20.07
CA GLU A 101 10.04 8.11 -21.02
C GLU A 101 9.92 6.59 -21.04
N ASN A 102 9.88 5.95 -19.86
CA ASN A 102 9.96 4.51 -19.73
C ASN A 102 8.64 3.77 -20.07
N VAL A 103 7.52 4.47 -20.13
CA VAL A 103 6.19 3.84 -20.40
C VAL A 103 5.85 3.79 -21.90
N GLU A 104 6.65 4.38 -22.77
CA GLU A 104 6.31 4.58 -24.21
C GLU A 104 5.98 3.27 -24.94
N ASP A 105 6.71 2.19 -24.65
CA ASP A 105 6.53 0.89 -25.29
C ASP A 105 5.54 -0.03 -24.56
N ASN A 106 4.95 0.43 -23.44
CA ASN A 106 4.01 -0.35 -22.65
C ASN A 106 2.56 -0.25 -23.17
N ASN A 107 1.67 -1.07 -22.61
CA ASN A 107 0.26 -1.08 -22.97
C ASN A 107 -0.50 0.20 -22.57
N GLU A 108 -1.74 0.33 -23.04
CA GLU A 108 -2.58 1.51 -22.78
C GLU A 108 -2.85 1.74 -21.30
N THR A 109 -3.06 0.68 -20.52
CA THR A 109 -3.30 0.76 -19.08
C THR A 109 -2.11 1.37 -18.34
N SER A 110 -0.89 0.94 -18.69
CA SER A 110 0.35 1.50 -18.15
C SER A 110 0.53 2.98 -18.49
N LYS A 111 0.22 3.36 -19.75
CA LYS A 111 0.25 4.77 -20.21
C LYS A 111 -0.77 5.63 -19.46
N LEU A 112 -1.97 5.12 -19.24
CA LEU A 112 -3.00 5.81 -18.45
C LEU A 112 -2.56 5.98 -16.98
N PHE A 113 -1.89 4.97 -16.42
CA PHE A 113 -1.35 5.05 -15.07
C PHE A 113 -0.29 6.15 -14.93
N VAL A 114 0.67 6.22 -15.85
CA VAL A 114 1.66 7.31 -15.85
C VAL A 114 1.02 8.68 -16.10
N LYS A 115 -0.05 8.73 -16.89
CA LYS A 115 -0.80 9.96 -17.15
C LYS A 115 -1.45 10.57 -15.90
N LEU A 116 -1.64 9.80 -14.83
CA LEU A 116 -2.04 10.33 -13.52
C LEU A 116 -1.10 11.43 -13.00
N LEU A 117 0.17 11.39 -13.38
CA LEU A 117 1.17 12.40 -13.03
C LEU A 117 0.96 13.77 -13.70
N ASP A 118 0.06 13.87 -14.69
CA ASP A 118 -0.32 15.15 -15.30
C ASP A 118 -1.29 15.96 -14.40
N ASN A 119 -1.93 15.29 -13.45
CA ASN A 119 -2.76 15.97 -12.45
C ASN A 119 -1.88 16.59 -11.35
N PRO A 120 -2.35 17.67 -10.70
CA PRO A 120 -1.66 18.19 -9.54
C PRO A 120 -1.44 17.10 -8.51
N ILE A 121 -0.16 16.87 -8.16
CA ILE A 121 0.21 15.91 -7.13
C ILE A 121 -0.10 16.58 -5.79
N GLU A 122 -1.22 16.22 -5.19
CA GLU A 122 -1.51 16.62 -3.82
C GLU A 122 -0.59 15.87 -2.84
N PRO A 123 -0.29 16.47 -1.65
CA PRO A 123 0.52 15.76 -0.67
C PRO A 123 -0.09 14.40 -0.38
N PHE A 124 0.70 13.38 -0.55
CA PHE A 124 0.50 11.98 -0.28
C PHE A 124 0.01 11.07 -1.40
N TRP A 125 -0.69 11.53 -2.48
CA TRP A 125 -0.89 10.58 -3.58
C TRP A 125 -1.70 11.14 -4.77
N PRO A 126 -1.17 11.09 -6.00
CA PRO A 126 -1.94 11.47 -7.19
C PRO A 126 -3.00 10.43 -7.56
N LEU A 127 -2.94 9.21 -6.96
CA LEU A 127 -3.66 8.06 -7.45
C LEU A 127 -5.14 8.07 -7.05
N GLY A 128 -5.48 8.59 -5.87
CA GLY A 128 -6.85 8.56 -5.34
C GLY A 128 -7.59 9.89 -5.37
N ASN A 129 -7.12 10.92 -6.07
CA ASN A 129 -7.83 12.19 -6.08
C ASN A 129 -9.00 12.18 -7.08
N LYS A 130 -10.02 13.01 -6.80
CA LYS A 130 -11.22 13.12 -7.66
C LYS A 130 -10.89 13.56 -9.10
N GLY A 131 -9.81 14.28 -9.33
CA GLY A 131 -9.32 14.66 -10.65
C GLY A 131 -8.83 13.48 -11.51
N SER A 132 -8.55 12.35 -10.90
CA SER A 132 -8.08 11.14 -11.59
C SER A 132 -9.22 10.17 -11.96
N HIS A 133 -10.46 10.48 -11.63
CA HIS A 133 -11.61 9.58 -11.79
C HIS A 133 -11.72 8.99 -13.20
N GLU A 134 -11.67 9.82 -14.23
CA GLU A 134 -11.84 9.36 -15.62
C GLU A 134 -10.68 8.45 -16.07
N LEU A 135 -9.47 8.67 -15.57
CA LEU A 135 -8.31 7.81 -15.88
C LEU A 135 -8.48 6.44 -15.22
N TRP A 136 -8.84 6.40 -13.93
CA TRP A 136 -9.08 5.13 -13.23
C TRP A 136 -10.29 4.38 -13.78
N LYS A 137 -11.34 5.09 -14.15
CA LYS A 137 -12.51 4.51 -14.80
C LYS A 137 -12.14 3.85 -16.12
N LYS A 138 -11.37 4.54 -16.97
CA LYS A 138 -10.90 3.98 -18.24
C LYS A 138 -10.00 2.77 -18.05
N MET A 139 -9.07 2.81 -17.09
CA MET A 139 -8.24 1.63 -16.76
C MET A 139 -9.11 0.45 -16.30
N ARG A 140 -10.14 0.69 -15.47
CA ARG A 140 -11.06 -0.34 -15.01
C ARG A 140 -11.94 -0.92 -16.14
N GLU A 141 -12.27 -0.14 -17.16
CA GLU A 141 -12.98 -0.61 -18.35
C GLU A 141 -12.10 -1.55 -19.20
N ILE A 142 -10.78 -1.28 -19.27
CA ILE A 142 -9.81 -2.12 -19.97
C ILE A 142 -9.50 -3.37 -19.15
N GLU A 143 -9.27 -3.22 -17.84
CA GLU A 143 -8.92 -4.30 -16.91
C GLU A 143 -9.94 -4.39 -15.76
N PRO A 144 -11.11 -5.00 -15.99
CA PRO A 144 -12.19 -5.04 -15.01
C PRO A 144 -11.91 -5.91 -13.78
N LYS A 145 -10.92 -6.82 -13.88
CA LYS A 145 -10.50 -7.69 -12.77
C LYS A 145 -9.34 -7.12 -11.96
N GLY A 146 -8.80 -5.97 -12.38
CA GLY A 146 -7.69 -5.30 -11.75
C GLY A 146 -8.00 -4.83 -10.34
N LYS A 147 -7.50 -5.53 -9.31
CA LYS A 147 -7.75 -5.21 -7.89
C LYS A 147 -7.17 -3.85 -7.50
N LEU A 148 -5.93 -3.58 -7.93
CA LEU A 148 -5.26 -2.30 -7.75
C LEU A 148 -6.06 -1.15 -8.37
N ILE A 149 -6.48 -1.33 -9.61
CA ILE A 149 -7.26 -0.35 -10.37
C ILE A 149 -8.61 -0.12 -9.65
N HIS A 150 -9.27 -1.18 -9.18
CA HIS A 150 -10.52 -1.08 -8.45
C HIS A 150 -10.34 -0.33 -7.12
N TYR A 151 -9.29 -0.64 -6.36
CA TYR A 151 -8.97 0.01 -5.09
C TYR A 151 -8.84 1.53 -5.27
N TYR A 152 -8.02 1.99 -6.21
CA TYR A 152 -7.85 3.42 -6.43
C TYR A 152 -9.06 4.09 -7.07
N PHE A 153 -9.77 3.40 -7.95
CA PHE A 153 -11.04 3.88 -8.49
C PHE A 153 -12.05 4.17 -7.37
N ALA A 154 -12.12 3.31 -6.35
CA ALA A 154 -12.99 3.54 -5.19
C ALA A 154 -12.74 4.91 -4.55
N PHE A 155 -11.48 5.30 -4.33
CA PHE A 155 -11.14 6.59 -3.72
C PHE A 155 -11.43 7.81 -4.59
N THR A 156 -11.81 7.63 -5.83
CA THR A 156 -12.25 8.74 -6.71
C THR A 156 -13.74 9.06 -6.57
N LYS A 157 -14.48 8.29 -5.78
CA LYS A 157 -15.90 8.51 -5.54
C LYS A 157 -16.16 9.80 -4.76
N PRO A 158 -17.34 10.43 -4.95
CA PRO A 158 -17.65 11.74 -4.35
C PRO A 158 -17.78 11.73 -2.84
N THR A 159 -18.32 10.65 -2.25
CA THR A 159 -18.63 10.56 -0.82
C THR A 159 -17.93 9.36 -0.15
N ASN A 160 -17.74 9.42 1.17
CA ASN A 160 -17.15 8.32 1.93
C ASN A 160 -18.01 7.06 1.86
N GLU A 161 -19.32 7.19 1.84
CA GLU A 161 -20.26 6.08 1.72
C GLU A 161 -20.08 5.34 0.38
N GLU A 162 -19.96 6.09 -0.73
CA GLU A 162 -19.70 5.49 -2.04
C GLU A 162 -18.32 4.82 -2.11
N VAL A 163 -17.31 5.36 -1.43
CA VAL A 163 -15.99 4.70 -1.30
C VAL A 163 -16.11 3.41 -0.51
N ILE A 164 -16.84 3.41 0.61
CA ILE A 164 -17.11 2.23 1.43
C ILE A 164 -17.80 1.14 0.60
N ASP A 165 -18.82 1.50 -0.18
CA ASP A 165 -19.56 0.55 -1.01
C ASP A 165 -18.64 -0.12 -2.05
N GLU A 166 -17.82 0.65 -2.75
CA GLU A 166 -16.86 0.11 -3.74
C GLU A 166 -15.79 -0.78 -3.09
N LEU A 167 -15.26 -0.37 -1.93
CA LEU A 167 -14.27 -1.18 -1.20
C LEU A 167 -14.87 -2.49 -0.67
N ASN A 168 -16.14 -2.48 -0.24
CA ASN A 168 -16.82 -3.70 0.17
C ASN A 168 -17.08 -4.65 -1.00
N ILE A 169 -17.37 -4.14 -2.21
CA ILE A 169 -17.48 -4.96 -3.43
C ILE A 169 -16.12 -5.63 -3.70
N LEU A 170 -15.04 -4.86 -3.70
CA LEU A 170 -13.70 -5.38 -3.93
C LEU A 170 -13.29 -6.41 -2.87
N LEU A 171 -13.53 -6.12 -1.60
CA LEU A 171 -13.23 -7.02 -0.49
C LEU A 171 -13.96 -8.37 -0.65
N LYS A 172 -15.24 -8.31 -1.00
CA LYS A 172 -16.04 -9.53 -1.26
C LYS A 172 -15.45 -10.36 -2.39
N GLU A 173 -15.06 -9.74 -3.50
CA GLU A 173 -14.44 -10.44 -4.64
C GLU A 173 -13.12 -11.13 -4.25
N ILE A 174 -12.34 -10.49 -3.35
CA ILE A 174 -11.07 -11.04 -2.85
C ILE A 174 -11.34 -12.26 -1.96
N VAL A 175 -12.19 -12.11 -0.96
CA VAL A 175 -12.49 -13.16 0.04
C VAL A 175 -13.18 -14.37 -0.61
N GLU A 176 -14.11 -14.16 -1.54
CA GLU A 176 -14.78 -15.27 -2.24
C GLU A 176 -13.80 -16.11 -3.08
N LYS A 177 -12.84 -15.47 -3.77
CA LYS A 177 -11.82 -16.19 -4.54
C LYS A 177 -10.81 -16.95 -3.67
N GLU A 178 -10.53 -16.45 -2.50
CA GLU A 178 -9.62 -17.12 -1.55
C GLU A 178 -10.27 -18.33 -0.90
N GLY A 179 -11.57 -18.27 -0.61
CA GLY A 179 -12.35 -19.41 -0.13
C GLY A 179 -12.41 -20.58 -1.11
N GLU A 180 -12.24 -20.33 -2.42
CA GLU A 180 -12.14 -21.34 -3.45
C GLU A 180 -10.73 -21.96 -3.55
N ASN A 181 -9.73 -21.34 -2.93
CA ASN A 181 -8.34 -21.77 -2.95
C ASN A 181 -7.94 -22.36 -1.59
N GLU A 182 -8.35 -23.62 -1.33
CA GLU A 182 -8.05 -24.33 -0.06
C GLU A 182 -6.56 -24.32 0.32
N SER A 183 -5.64 -24.15 -0.65
CA SER A 183 -4.21 -24.11 -0.39
C SER A 183 -3.75 -22.79 0.24
N LEU A 184 -4.43 -21.66 -0.01
CA LEU A 184 -4.16 -20.36 0.60
C LEU A 184 -4.71 -20.30 2.02
N ALA A 185 -5.89 -20.88 2.27
CA ALA A 185 -6.49 -20.97 3.60
C ALA A 185 -5.64 -21.81 4.59
N VAL A 186 -4.92 -22.81 4.10
CA VAL A 186 -4.04 -23.67 4.91
C VAL A 186 -2.70 -23.01 5.24
N SER A 187 -2.21 -22.10 4.37
CA SER A 187 -0.92 -21.40 4.61
C SER A 187 -1.04 -20.21 5.56
N GLY A 188 -2.25 -19.75 5.87
CA GLY A 188 -2.46 -18.51 6.60
C GLY A 188 -2.04 -17.26 5.81
N ASP A 189 -1.79 -17.40 4.52
CA ASP A 189 -1.52 -16.32 3.59
C ASP A 189 -2.86 -15.65 3.23
N HIS A 190 -3.18 -14.61 3.96
CA HIS A 190 -4.26 -13.72 3.59
C HIS A 190 -3.90 -12.95 2.32
N SER A 191 -4.91 -12.66 1.51
CA SER A 191 -4.70 -11.80 0.35
C SER A 191 -4.10 -10.49 0.78
N PHE A 192 -3.03 -10.17 0.12
CA PHE A 192 -2.26 -8.97 0.29
C PHE A 192 -3.12 -7.68 0.19
N MET A 193 -4.23 -7.74 -0.53
CA MET A 193 -5.15 -6.63 -0.71
C MET A 193 -6.20 -6.47 0.40
N GLU A 194 -6.41 -7.46 1.27
CA GLU A 194 -7.36 -7.32 2.39
C GLU A 194 -6.90 -6.28 3.40
N ALA A 195 -5.63 -6.33 3.77
CA ALA A 195 -5.05 -5.48 4.79
C ALA A 195 -5.26 -3.97 4.52
N PRO A 196 -4.90 -3.40 3.35
CA PRO A 196 -5.14 -2.00 3.04
C PRO A 196 -6.63 -1.65 2.96
N ILE A 197 -7.49 -2.58 2.53
CA ILE A 197 -8.93 -2.35 2.49
C ILE A 197 -9.48 -2.24 3.91
N TYR A 198 -9.12 -3.14 4.83
CA TYR A 198 -9.55 -3.06 6.21
C TYR A 198 -9.09 -1.76 6.88
N ASN A 199 -7.83 -1.35 6.66
CA ASN A 199 -7.35 -0.08 7.17
C ASN A 199 -8.18 1.11 6.64
N SER A 200 -8.43 1.12 5.35
CA SER A 200 -9.21 2.19 4.69
C SER A 200 -10.66 2.23 5.19
N LEU A 201 -11.32 1.07 5.29
CA LEU A 201 -12.66 0.96 5.85
C LEU A 201 -12.70 1.41 7.32
N GLY A 202 -11.67 1.08 8.11
CA GLY A 202 -11.54 1.56 9.48
C GLY A 202 -11.62 3.09 9.58
N TYR A 203 -10.82 3.81 8.78
CA TYR A 203 -10.86 5.28 8.76
C TYR A 203 -12.15 5.83 8.19
N LEU A 204 -12.65 5.28 7.09
CA LEU A 204 -13.89 5.74 6.45
C LEU A 204 -15.08 5.64 7.40
N HIS A 205 -15.25 4.50 8.08
CA HIS A 205 -16.30 4.32 9.09
C HIS A 205 -16.13 5.27 10.28
N TYR A 206 -14.88 5.55 10.68
CA TYR A 206 -14.63 6.56 11.71
C TYR A 206 -15.14 7.95 11.31
N TRP A 207 -14.84 8.36 10.07
CA TRP A 207 -15.21 9.69 9.57
C TRP A 207 -16.71 9.88 9.36
N ILE A 208 -17.45 8.82 9.07
CA ILE A 208 -18.92 8.87 9.01
C ILE A 208 -19.61 8.64 10.37
N GLY A 209 -18.82 8.46 11.44
CA GLY A 209 -19.32 8.36 12.83
C GLY A 209 -19.65 6.93 13.30
N GLU A 210 -19.40 5.91 12.52
CA GLU A 210 -19.63 4.50 12.84
C GLU A 210 -18.43 3.90 13.60
N LYS A 211 -18.20 4.37 14.82
CA LYS A 211 -16.98 4.11 15.60
C LYS A 211 -16.74 2.63 15.92
N GLU A 212 -17.77 1.89 16.30
CA GLU A 212 -17.68 0.48 16.63
C GLU A 212 -17.23 -0.33 15.41
N LYS A 213 -17.83 -0.05 14.26
CA LYS A 213 -17.50 -0.69 13.00
C LYS A 213 -16.09 -0.31 12.52
N SER A 214 -15.68 0.94 12.73
CA SER A 214 -14.31 1.40 12.51
C SER A 214 -13.31 0.55 13.30
N LYS A 215 -13.58 0.32 14.58
CA LYS A 215 -12.72 -0.49 15.44
C LYS A 215 -12.63 -1.94 14.96
N GLU A 216 -13.77 -2.55 14.59
CA GLU A 216 -13.82 -3.91 14.04
C GLU A 216 -12.93 -4.05 12.80
N TYR A 217 -12.90 -3.04 11.92
CA TYR A 217 -12.03 -3.07 10.75
C TYR A 217 -10.55 -2.92 11.11
N PHE A 218 -10.19 -2.11 12.09
CA PHE A 218 -8.80 -2.04 12.56
C PHE A 218 -8.36 -3.32 13.27
N GLU A 219 -9.25 -4.02 13.97
CA GLU A 219 -9.00 -5.36 14.54
C GLU A 219 -8.72 -6.36 13.42
N LYS A 220 -9.55 -6.41 12.37
CA LYS A 220 -9.30 -7.24 11.19
C LYS A 220 -7.99 -6.88 10.49
N TYR A 221 -7.63 -5.60 10.42
CA TYR A 221 -6.34 -5.18 9.86
C TYR A 221 -5.16 -5.76 10.66
N ILE A 222 -5.23 -5.75 11.99
CA ILE A 222 -4.21 -6.38 12.82
C ILE A 222 -4.17 -7.90 12.59
N ASP A 223 -5.32 -8.56 12.46
CA ASP A 223 -5.41 -10.02 12.27
C ASP A 223 -4.74 -10.46 10.96
N VAL A 224 -4.97 -9.73 9.86
CA VAL A 224 -4.39 -10.08 8.55
C VAL A 224 -2.98 -9.51 8.33
N TYR A 225 -2.57 -8.48 9.10
CA TYR A 225 -1.25 -7.85 8.98
C TYR A 225 -0.57 -7.64 10.35
N PRO A 226 -0.36 -8.71 11.14
CA PRO A 226 0.18 -8.62 12.49
C PRO A 226 1.66 -8.25 12.56
N TYR A 227 2.39 -8.33 11.44
CA TYR A 227 3.83 -8.03 11.35
C TYR A 227 4.11 -6.59 10.91
N GLY A 228 3.10 -5.87 10.48
CA GLY A 228 3.21 -4.49 10.08
C GLY A 228 3.02 -3.53 11.25
N TYR A 229 3.82 -2.48 11.32
CA TYR A 229 3.66 -1.48 12.38
C TYR A 229 2.40 -0.63 12.20
N ASN A 230 1.97 -0.44 10.94
CA ASN A 230 0.85 0.46 10.65
C ASN A 230 -0.48 -0.07 11.16
N SER A 231 -0.69 -1.39 11.22
CA SER A 231 -1.91 -1.96 11.77
C SER A 231 -2.11 -1.58 13.25
N TYR A 232 -1.04 -1.56 14.02
CA TYR A 232 -1.06 -1.11 15.42
C TYR A 232 -1.07 0.42 15.54
N ASP A 233 -0.42 1.16 14.64
CA ASP A 233 -0.47 2.62 14.62
C ASP A 233 -1.90 3.12 14.38
N SER A 234 -2.62 2.55 13.44
CA SER A 234 -4.02 2.89 13.13
C SER A 234 -4.96 2.59 14.30
N MET A 235 -4.83 1.44 14.97
CA MET A 235 -5.59 1.14 16.18
C MET A 235 -5.22 2.09 17.33
N GLY A 236 -3.95 2.43 17.47
CA GLY A 236 -3.49 3.44 18.43
C GLY A 236 -4.11 4.81 18.15
N GLU A 237 -4.25 5.19 16.89
CA GLU A 237 -4.91 6.44 16.51
C GLU A 237 -6.41 6.42 16.82
N TRP A 238 -7.08 5.31 16.60
CA TRP A 238 -8.48 5.15 16.99
C TRP A 238 -8.68 5.42 18.50
N TYR A 239 -7.90 4.75 19.37
CA TYR A 239 -7.98 4.96 20.82
C TYR A 239 -7.57 6.39 21.23
N PHE A 240 -6.57 6.97 20.56
CA PHE A 240 -6.16 8.35 20.81
C PHE A 240 -7.30 9.35 20.55
N ASN A 241 -8.01 9.15 19.44
CA ASN A 241 -9.14 10.00 19.05
C ASN A 241 -10.35 9.82 19.98
N GLU A 242 -10.54 8.62 20.53
CA GLU A 242 -11.55 8.34 21.57
C GLU A 242 -11.08 8.78 22.99
N LYS A 243 -9.89 9.37 23.10
CA LYS A 243 -9.27 9.86 24.35
C LYS A 243 -8.93 8.76 25.36
N ASP A 244 -8.90 7.52 24.94
CA ASP A 244 -8.35 6.41 25.73
C ASP A 244 -6.83 6.35 25.51
N TYR A 245 -6.12 7.23 26.21
CA TYR A 245 -4.68 7.40 26.04
C TYR A 245 -3.87 6.22 26.55
N GLU A 246 -4.38 5.43 27.47
CA GLU A 246 -3.72 4.23 28.00
C GLU A 246 -3.67 3.14 26.93
N SER A 247 -4.82 2.83 26.32
CA SER A 247 -4.90 1.90 25.20
C SER A 247 -4.10 2.39 24.00
N ALA A 248 -4.23 3.68 23.66
CA ALA A 248 -3.44 4.29 22.58
C ALA A 248 -1.94 4.10 22.76
N LEU A 249 -1.41 4.33 23.97
CA LEU A 249 0.00 4.09 24.29
C LEU A 249 0.42 2.64 24.10
N THR A 250 -0.44 1.70 24.42
CA THR A 250 -0.19 0.26 24.27
C THR A 250 0.03 -0.07 22.80
N TYR A 251 -0.89 0.35 21.93
CA TYR A 251 -0.80 0.10 20.50
C TYR A 251 0.35 0.86 19.82
N TYR A 252 0.57 2.13 20.14
CA TYR A 252 1.71 2.88 19.59
C TYR A 252 3.06 2.32 20.02
N LYS A 253 3.18 1.81 21.27
CA LYS A 253 4.40 1.12 21.70
C LYS A 253 4.63 -0.16 20.89
N LYS A 254 3.57 -0.92 20.59
CA LYS A 254 3.66 -2.09 19.73
C LYS A 254 4.10 -1.74 18.31
N ALA A 255 3.52 -0.71 17.71
CA ALA A 255 3.97 -0.19 16.41
C ALA A 255 5.46 0.18 16.42
N ARG A 256 5.93 0.87 17.47
CA ARG A 256 7.35 1.24 17.63
C ARG A 256 8.27 0.04 17.86
N GLU A 257 7.80 -1.02 18.52
CA GLU A 257 8.57 -2.28 18.66
C GLU A 257 8.83 -2.93 17.31
N ILE A 258 7.83 -2.93 16.41
CA ILE A 258 7.94 -3.47 15.06
C ILE A 258 8.82 -2.57 14.18
N ASN A 259 8.59 -1.26 14.23
CA ASN A 259 9.41 -0.28 13.52
C ASN A 259 9.83 0.89 14.42
N PRO A 260 11.06 0.90 14.94
CA PRO A 260 11.55 2.00 15.77
C PRO A 260 11.53 3.39 15.09
N ARG A 261 11.42 3.41 13.75
CA ARG A 261 11.32 4.63 12.94
C ARG A 261 9.87 5.05 12.63
N ALA A 262 8.85 4.34 13.13
CA ALA A 262 7.45 4.72 12.97
C ALA A 262 7.21 6.13 13.55
N MET A 263 7.24 7.14 12.68
CA MET A 263 7.22 8.55 13.10
C MET A 263 5.90 8.92 13.77
N SER A 264 4.76 8.43 13.24
CA SER A 264 3.44 8.67 13.80
C SER A 264 3.37 8.16 15.24
N ALA A 265 3.63 6.88 15.47
CA ALA A 265 3.64 6.27 16.80
C ALA A 265 4.59 7.00 17.77
N ASN A 266 5.81 7.32 17.34
CA ASN A 266 6.79 8.02 18.19
C ASN A 266 6.31 9.43 18.58
N ASN A 267 5.69 10.16 17.68
CA ASN A 267 5.14 11.49 17.95
C ASN A 267 3.96 11.41 18.92
N LYS A 268 3.03 10.47 18.71
CA LYS A 268 1.85 10.27 19.56
C LYS A 268 2.24 9.82 20.97
N ILE A 269 3.18 8.89 21.12
CA ILE A 269 3.72 8.50 22.43
C ILE A 269 4.27 9.73 23.18
N ARG A 270 5.02 10.58 22.49
CA ARG A 270 5.58 11.81 23.07
C ARG A 270 4.48 12.78 23.52
N THR A 271 3.47 12.98 22.68
CA THR A 271 2.31 13.84 22.96
C THR A 271 1.56 13.36 24.21
N ILE A 272 1.21 12.07 24.28
CA ILE A 272 0.49 11.51 25.44
C ILE A 272 1.29 11.64 26.73
N ASN A 273 2.60 11.36 26.67
CA ASN A 273 3.48 11.52 27.83
C ASN A 273 3.63 12.98 28.32
N GLN A 274 3.42 13.97 27.44
CA GLN A 274 3.38 15.38 27.83
C GLN A 274 2.05 15.78 28.47
N MET A 275 0.93 15.20 28.03
CA MET A 275 -0.40 15.43 28.61
C MET A 275 -0.53 14.89 30.05
N ASN A 276 0.27 13.89 30.39
CA ASN A 276 0.25 13.22 31.71
C ASN A 276 1.24 13.87 32.73
N LYS A 277 1.88 14.97 32.38
CA LYS A 277 2.75 15.77 33.27
C LYS A 277 2.06 17.01 33.78
#